data_6f159b509f13c62914a597d60627c0b6
#
_entry.id   6f159b509f13c62914a597d60627c0b6
#
_cell.length_a   1.000
_cell.length_b   1.000
_cell.length_c   1.000
_cell.angle_alpha   90.00
_cell.angle_beta   90.00
_cell.angle_gamma   90.00
#
_symmetry.space_group_name_H-M   'P 1'
#
loop_
_entity.id
_entity.type
_entity.pdbx_description
1 polymer ?
#
loop_
_entity_poly.entity_id
_entity_poly.type
_entity_poly.pdbx_seq_one_letter_code
_entity_poly.pdbx_strand_id
1 'polypeptide(L)'
;GSTATLALTVANTGDKALPFSVGFHPYFAASKLDNVAFDIDAATCSESAKGEQPAAPETITLTRKEGSADSIRLMTGVKSPMRFTDSGNGHKVTVSFDESVFTNGVLWQQDAESFICMEPWNGWANSVNEAGHHIELNPGESKEFKWSVTIW
;
A
#
# COMPACT_ATOMS: atom_id res chain seq x y z
N GLY A 1 -4.69 -0.26 21.95
CA GLY A 1 -3.85 0.21 20.84
C GLY A 1 -3.84 1.71 20.70
N SER A 2 -2.86 2.23 20.00
CA SER A 2 -2.75 3.64 19.66
C SER A 2 -3.01 3.84 18.18
N THR A 3 -3.78 4.88 17.82
CA THR A 3 -4.11 5.19 16.42
C THR A 3 -3.52 6.54 16.04
N ALA A 4 -2.86 6.60 14.89
CA ALA A 4 -2.47 7.82 14.21
C ALA A 4 -3.23 7.94 12.89
N THR A 5 -3.68 9.15 12.56
CA THR A 5 -4.32 9.46 11.27
C THR A 5 -3.51 10.52 10.56
N LEU A 6 -3.18 10.27 9.30
CA LEU A 6 -2.56 11.24 8.41
C LEU A 6 -3.58 11.71 7.38
N ALA A 7 -3.58 13.02 7.14
CA ALA A 7 -4.35 13.65 6.09
C ALA A 7 -3.39 14.42 5.19
N LEU A 8 -3.51 14.19 3.89
CA LEU A 8 -2.79 14.90 2.83
C LEU A 8 -3.81 15.63 1.97
N THR A 9 -3.68 16.95 1.83
CA THR A 9 -4.49 17.73 0.89
C THR A 9 -3.65 18.11 -0.33
N VAL A 10 -4.14 17.77 -1.51
CA VAL A 10 -3.59 18.22 -2.79
C VAL A 10 -4.52 19.27 -3.36
N ALA A 11 -3.99 20.43 -3.73
CA ALA A 11 -4.73 21.52 -4.34
C ALA A 11 -4.12 21.88 -5.70
N ASN A 12 -4.95 21.98 -6.73
CA ASN A 12 -4.53 22.48 -8.03
C ASN A 12 -4.62 24.02 -8.05
N THR A 13 -3.50 24.68 -7.90
CA THR A 13 -3.39 26.15 -7.94
C THR A 13 -3.00 26.68 -9.34
N GLY A 14 -2.88 25.79 -10.32
CA GLY A 14 -2.57 26.12 -11.71
C GLY A 14 -3.82 26.46 -12.54
N ASP A 15 -3.59 26.68 -13.83
CA ASP A 15 -4.61 27.01 -14.84
C ASP A 15 -5.03 25.83 -15.74
N LYS A 16 -4.46 24.65 -15.51
CA LYS A 16 -4.72 23.40 -16.24
C LYS A 16 -5.08 22.27 -15.29
N ALA A 17 -5.75 21.25 -15.82
CA ALA A 17 -5.98 20.01 -15.08
C ALA A 17 -4.66 19.42 -14.58
N LEU A 18 -4.66 18.94 -13.33
CA LEU A 18 -3.51 18.33 -12.64
C LEU A 18 -3.74 16.83 -12.50
N PRO A 19 -3.16 15.99 -13.36
CA PRO A 19 -3.13 14.56 -13.15
C PRO A 19 -2.06 14.19 -12.12
N PHE A 20 -2.38 13.30 -11.17
CA PHE A 20 -1.43 12.80 -10.18
C PHE A 20 -1.87 11.45 -9.62
N SER A 21 -0.95 10.78 -8.97
CA SER A 21 -1.22 9.61 -8.14
C SER A 21 -0.69 9.84 -6.73
N VAL A 22 -1.32 9.21 -5.76
CA VAL A 22 -0.95 9.30 -4.35
C VAL A 22 -0.78 7.90 -3.77
N GLY A 23 0.22 7.74 -2.92
CA GLY A 23 0.45 6.54 -2.14
C GLY A 23 1.15 6.89 -0.85
N PHE A 24 0.97 6.06 0.16
CA PHE A 24 1.69 6.18 1.42
C PHE A 24 2.67 5.02 1.54
N HIS A 25 3.84 5.29 2.13
CA HIS A 25 4.92 4.31 2.27
C HIS A 25 5.38 4.21 3.74
N PRO A 26 4.50 3.76 4.64
CA PRO A 26 4.84 3.64 6.04
C PRO A 26 5.75 2.44 6.30
N TYR A 27 6.67 2.61 7.24
CA TYR A 27 7.59 1.59 7.73
C TYR A 27 7.16 1.15 9.12
N PHE A 28 6.90 -0.13 9.28
CA PHE A 28 6.52 -0.73 10.55
C PHE A 28 7.62 -1.65 11.06
N ALA A 29 8.04 -1.47 12.30
CA ALA A 29 8.99 -2.37 12.93
C ALA A 29 8.46 -3.81 12.91
N ALA A 30 9.27 -4.72 12.43
CA ALA A 30 8.98 -6.15 12.36
C ALA A 30 10.19 -6.97 12.82
N SER A 31 9.94 -8.17 13.36
CA SER A 31 11.00 -9.07 13.80
C SER A 31 11.64 -9.79 12.59
N LYS A 32 11.08 -10.90 12.18
CA LYS A 32 11.47 -11.68 10.99
C LYS A 32 10.22 -12.00 10.18
N LEU A 33 10.33 -12.09 8.87
CA LEU A 33 9.18 -12.42 8.01
C LEU A 33 8.47 -13.71 8.41
N ASP A 34 9.21 -14.71 8.86
CA ASP A 34 8.64 -15.99 9.31
C ASP A 34 7.70 -15.87 10.53
N ASN A 35 7.81 -14.76 11.27
CA ASN A 35 6.97 -14.47 12.43
C ASN A 35 5.73 -13.63 12.05
N VAL A 36 5.66 -13.17 10.80
CA VAL A 36 4.64 -12.21 10.36
C VAL A 36 3.55 -12.92 9.58
N ALA A 37 2.31 -12.74 10.02
CA ALA A 37 1.11 -13.18 9.32
C ALA A 37 0.32 -11.97 8.84
N PHE A 38 -0.01 -11.94 7.53
CA PHE A 38 -0.80 -10.91 6.90
C PHE A 38 -2.28 -11.32 6.83
N ASP A 39 -3.16 -10.36 7.06
CA ASP A 39 -4.61 -10.44 6.84
C ASP A 39 -4.97 -9.30 5.87
N ILE A 40 -5.00 -9.62 4.58
CA ILE A 40 -5.21 -8.68 3.48
C ILE A 40 -6.13 -9.34 2.45
N ASP A 41 -7.23 -8.67 2.15
CA ASP A 41 -8.13 -9.04 1.06
C ASP A 41 -7.76 -8.21 -0.18
N ALA A 42 -7.51 -8.89 -1.30
CA ALA A 42 -7.14 -8.29 -2.57
C ALA A 42 -7.67 -9.15 -3.74
N ALA A 43 -7.93 -8.52 -4.87
CA ALA A 43 -8.36 -9.23 -6.07
C ALA A 43 -7.19 -9.96 -6.75
N THR A 44 -6.03 -9.32 -6.83
CA THR A 44 -4.82 -9.92 -7.42
C THR A 44 -3.60 -9.74 -6.53
N CYS A 45 -2.61 -10.60 -6.68
CA CYS A 45 -1.33 -10.49 -5.97
C CYS A 45 -0.19 -11.02 -6.83
N SER A 46 0.83 -10.19 -7.08
CA SER A 46 1.99 -10.54 -7.92
C SER A 46 3.30 -10.00 -7.34
N GLU A 47 4.43 -10.40 -7.92
CA GLU A 47 5.77 -9.87 -7.62
C GLU A 47 6.20 -8.77 -8.62
N SER A 48 5.37 -8.46 -9.60
CA SER A 48 5.67 -7.50 -10.65
C SER A 48 4.42 -6.74 -11.05
N ALA A 49 4.56 -5.44 -11.29
CA ALA A 49 3.50 -4.62 -11.88
C ALA A 49 3.31 -4.88 -13.38
N LYS A 50 4.21 -5.63 -14.00
CA LYS A 50 4.16 -5.97 -15.44
C LYS A 50 3.82 -7.45 -15.63
N GLY A 51 3.05 -7.73 -16.66
CA GLY A 51 2.64 -9.09 -17.00
C GLY A 51 1.32 -9.51 -16.34
N GLU A 52 1.14 -10.83 -16.21
CA GLU A 52 -0.08 -11.38 -15.60
C GLU A 52 -0.23 -10.99 -14.14
N GLN A 53 -1.46 -10.62 -13.77
CA GLN A 53 -1.85 -10.34 -12.40
C GLN A 53 -2.72 -11.50 -11.91
N PRO A 54 -2.13 -12.54 -11.31
CA PRO A 54 -2.88 -13.69 -10.84
C PRO A 54 -3.85 -13.31 -9.72
N ALA A 55 -4.94 -14.05 -9.59
CA ALA A 55 -5.85 -13.91 -8.46
C ALA A 55 -5.06 -14.03 -7.15
N ALA A 56 -5.43 -13.21 -6.16
CA ALA A 56 -4.78 -13.26 -4.86
C ALA A 56 -4.98 -14.64 -4.22
N PRO A 57 -3.96 -15.22 -3.59
CA PRO A 57 -4.11 -16.44 -2.82
C PRO A 57 -4.94 -16.17 -1.55
N GLU A 58 -5.56 -17.19 -0.98
CA GLU A 58 -6.32 -17.10 0.27
C GLU A 58 -5.46 -16.49 1.41
N THR A 59 -4.17 -16.80 1.42
CA THR A 59 -3.22 -16.23 2.37
C THR A 59 -2.08 -15.55 1.60
N ILE A 60 -1.99 -14.23 1.73
CA ILE A 60 -0.88 -13.45 1.15
C ILE A 60 0.33 -13.56 2.07
N THR A 61 1.47 -13.93 1.49
CA THR A 61 2.75 -14.01 2.21
C THR A 61 3.79 -13.14 1.52
N LEU A 62 4.69 -12.56 2.31
CA LEU A 62 5.88 -11.89 1.82
C LEU A 62 7.07 -12.81 2.05
N THR A 63 7.64 -13.32 0.98
CA THR A 63 8.77 -14.24 1.03
C THR A 63 9.98 -13.64 0.34
N ARG A 64 11.15 -13.91 0.89
CA ARG A 64 12.41 -13.49 0.26
C ARG A 64 12.66 -14.34 -0.98
N LYS A 65 12.94 -13.67 -2.09
CA LYS A 65 13.39 -14.33 -3.31
C LYS A 65 14.90 -14.48 -3.28
N GLU A 66 15.40 -15.68 -3.53
CA GLU A 66 16.84 -15.92 -3.60
C GLU A 66 17.50 -15.02 -4.66
N GLY A 67 18.58 -14.35 -4.26
CA GLY A 67 19.32 -13.42 -5.13
C GLY A 67 18.68 -12.04 -5.30
N SER A 68 17.55 -11.76 -4.61
CA SER A 68 16.95 -10.42 -4.58
C SER A 68 17.25 -9.73 -3.26
N ALA A 69 17.56 -8.42 -3.33
CA ALA A 69 17.63 -7.57 -2.13
C ALA A 69 16.27 -7.25 -1.56
N ASP A 70 15.19 -7.37 -2.36
CA ASP A 70 13.84 -6.99 -1.98
C ASP A 70 12.89 -8.18 -1.99
N SER A 71 11.97 -8.17 -1.02
CA SER A 71 10.75 -8.98 -1.02
C SER A 71 9.57 -8.06 -1.29
N ILE A 72 8.74 -8.35 -2.29
CA ILE A 72 7.64 -7.49 -2.71
C ILE A 72 6.38 -8.29 -3.06
N ARG A 73 5.22 -7.72 -2.74
CA ARG A 73 3.92 -8.10 -3.30
C ARG A 73 3.18 -6.86 -3.76
N LEU A 74 2.72 -6.90 -4.98
CA LEU A 74 1.89 -5.87 -5.61
C LEU A 74 0.47 -6.42 -5.74
N MET A 75 -0.49 -5.69 -5.21
CA MET A 75 -1.88 -6.14 -5.09
C MET A 75 -2.83 -5.12 -5.72
N THR A 76 -3.87 -5.59 -6.39
CA THR A 76 -4.98 -4.73 -6.87
C THR A 76 -6.29 -5.12 -6.22
N GLY A 77 -7.25 -4.19 -6.19
CA GLY A 77 -8.54 -4.39 -5.57
C GLY A 77 -8.44 -4.67 -4.07
N VAL A 78 -7.46 -4.03 -3.40
CA VAL A 78 -7.26 -4.21 -1.96
C VAL A 78 -8.44 -3.65 -1.18
N LYS A 79 -8.78 -4.34 -0.08
CA LYS A 79 -9.81 -3.93 0.87
C LYS A 79 -9.19 -3.33 2.12
N SER A 80 -9.89 -2.36 2.68
CA SER A 80 -9.55 -1.76 3.96
C SER A 80 -10.25 -2.52 5.09
N PRO A 81 -9.53 -2.80 6.16
CA PRO A 81 -8.13 -2.51 6.39
C PRO A 81 -7.20 -3.64 5.96
N MET A 82 -5.95 -3.30 5.61
CA MET A 82 -4.86 -4.25 5.58
C MET A 82 -4.29 -4.44 6.98
N ARG A 83 -3.89 -5.65 7.34
CA ARG A 83 -3.36 -5.97 8.68
C ARG A 83 -2.16 -6.90 8.62
N PHE A 84 -1.33 -6.82 9.64
CA PHE A 84 -0.41 -7.92 9.97
C PHE A 84 -0.27 -8.09 11.49
N THR A 85 0.15 -9.29 11.87
CA THR A 85 0.58 -9.62 13.23
C THR A 85 1.99 -10.16 13.19
N ASP A 86 2.84 -9.74 14.13
CA ASP A 86 4.20 -10.22 14.30
C ASP A 86 4.33 -10.92 15.65
N SER A 87 4.41 -12.25 15.62
CA SER A 87 4.54 -13.07 16.83
C SER A 87 5.91 -12.94 17.53
N GLY A 88 6.92 -12.40 16.82
CA GLY A 88 8.26 -12.23 17.36
C GLY A 88 8.41 -11.02 18.28
N ASN A 89 7.62 -9.96 18.06
CA ASN A 89 7.63 -8.76 18.90
C ASN A 89 6.27 -8.44 19.52
N GLY A 90 5.22 -9.21 19.18
CA GLY A 90 3.85 -9.04 19.68
C GLY A 90 3.06 -7.91 19.02
N HIS A 91 3.60 -7.24 18.01
CA HIS A 91 2.91 -6.15 17.33
C HIS A 91 1.76 -6.64 16.47
N LYS A 92 0.66 -5.89 16.51
CA LYS A 92 -0.46 -6.00 15.57
C LYS A 92 -0.66 -4.64 14.92
N VAL A 93 -0.61 -4.60 13.62
CA VAL A 93 -0.73 -3.36 12.85
C VAL A 93 -1.96 -3.45 11.95
N THR A 94 -2.74 -2.38 11.96
CA THR A 94 -3.90 -2.21 11.10
C THR A 94 -3.76 -0.90 10.33
N VAL A 95 -3.79 -0.96 9.01
CA VAL A 95 -3.78 0.20 8.11
C VAL A 95 -5.15 0.32 7.46
N SER A 96 -5.85 1.42 7.73
CA SER A 96 -7.18 1.71 7.21
C SER A 96 -7.14 2.90 6.25
N PHE A 97 -7.87 2.83 5.16
CA PHE A 97 -7.89 3.82 4.08
C PHE A 97 -9.23 3.81 3.34
N ASP A 98 -9.44 4.80 2.47
CA ASP A 98 -10.59 4.86 1.58
C ASP A 98 -10.37 3.96 0.35
N GLU A 99 -11.11 2.85 0.26
CA GLU A 99 -11.03 1.89 -0.85
C GLU A 99 -11.42 2.47 -2.20
N SER A 100 -12.20 3.55 -2.23
CA SER A 100 -12.56 4.23 -3.48
C SER A 100 -11.40 5.01 -4.08
N VAL A 101 -10.37 5.27 -3.29
CA VAL A 101 -9.17 6.01 -3.67
C VAL A 101 -7.98 5.08 -3.79
N PHE A 102 -7.68 4.34 -2.73
CA PHE A 102 -6.51 3.46 -2.65
C PHE A 102 -6.93 2.05 -3.06
N THR A 103 -6.85 1.78 -4.35
CA THR A 103 -7.27 0.49 -4.95
C THR A 103 -6.14 -0.52 -5.04
N ASN A 104 -4.90 -0.08 -4.82
CA ASN A 104 -3.70 -0.90 -4.89
C ASN A 104 -3.01 -0.98 -3.53
N GLY A 105 -2.30 -2.06 -3.30
CA GLY A 105 -1.51 -2.26 -2.10
C GLY A 105 -0.13 -2.80 -2.41
N VAL A 106 0.85 -2.43 -1.60
CA VAL A 106 2.20 -2.98 -1.65
C VAL A 106 2.58 -3.52 -0.29
N LEU A 107 3.15 -4.73 -0.28
CA LEU A 107 3.98 -5.22 0.80
C LEU A 107 5.41 -5.20 0.33
N TRP A 108 6.31 -4.66 1.13
CA TRP A 108 7.72 -4.58 0.80
C TRP A 108 8.62 -4.71 2.03
N GLN A 109 9.74 -5.38 1.85
CA GLN A 109 10.85 -5.42 2.81
C GLN A 109 12.17 -5.44 2.05
N GLN A 110 13.14 -4.65 2.49
CA GLN A 110 14.48 -4.63 1.95
C GLN A 110 15.38 -5.57 2.74
N ASP A 111 16.08 -6.46 2.04
CA ASP A 111 17.22 -7.29 2.48
C ASP A 111 17.21 -7.76 3.95
N ALA A 112 16.09 -8.33 4.40
CA ALA A 112 15.91 -8.83 5.77
C ALA A 112 16.07 -7.76 6.87
N GLU A 113 15.85 -6.50 6.54
CA GLU A 113 15.77 -5.40 7.51
C GLU A 113 14.61 -5.63 8.49
N SER A 114 14.73 -5.01 9.68
CA SER A 114 13.75 -5.16 10.77
C SER A 114 12.51 -4.27 10.58
N PHE A 115 11.98 -4.21 9.36
CA PHE A 115 10.75 -3.50 9.05
C PHE A 115 9.95 -4.20 7.94
N ILE A 116 8.67 -3.83 7.85
CA ILE A 116 7.78 -4.15 6.73
C ILE A 116 7.07 -2.87 6.33
N CYS A 117 6.96 -2.63 5.03
CA CYS A 117 6.07 -1.61 4.49
C CYS A 117 4.76 -2.26 4.05
N MET A 118 3.65 -1.65 4.45
CA MET A 118 2.30 -2.04 4.05
C MET A 118 1.57 -0.79 3.58
N GLU A 119 1.47 -0.65 2.27
CA GLU A 119 1.32 0.61 1.57
C GLU A 119 0.01 0.67 0.79
N PRO A 120 -0.92 1.59 1.11
CA PRO A 120 -2.07 1.87 0.26
C PRO A 120 -1.68 2.84 -0.87
N TRP A 121 -1.94 2.47 -2.13
CA TRP A 121 -1.63 3.25 -3.32
C TRP A 121 -2.87 3.46 -4.20
N ASN A 122 -2.95 4.63 -4.84
CA ASN A 122 -3.96 4.91 -5.85
C ASN A 122 -3.56 4.37 -7.23
N GLY A 123 -2.30 4.50 -7.62
CA GLY A 123 -1.80 4.09 -8.93
C GLY A 123 -0.38 3.60 -8.90
N TRP A 124 0.02 2.87 -9.94
CA TRP A 124 1.38 2.38 -10.12
C TRP A 124 2.31 3.46 -10.70
N ALA A 125 3.61 3.13 -10.78
CA ALA A 125 4.58 3.98 -11.47
C ALA A 125 4.10 4.29 -12.90
N ASN A 126 4.16 5.57 -13.28
CA ASN A 126 3.72 6.08 -14.58
C ASN A 126 2.18 6.14 -14.80
N SER A 127 1.37 5.82 -13.82
CA SER A 127 -0.10 5.83 -13.95
C SER A 127 -0.68 7.18 -14.35
N VAL A 128 0.03 8.28 -14.12
CA VAL A 128 -0.38 9.63 -14.57
C VAL A 128 -0.51 9.75 -16.09
N ASN A 129 0.14 8.87 -16.85
CA ASN A 129 0.07 8.81 -18.32
C ASN A 129 -0.96 7.81 -18.83
N GLU A 130 -1.70 7.15 -17.93
CA GLU A 130 -2.67 6.11 -18.26
C GLU A 130 -4.07 6.59 -17.88
N ALA A 131 -4.95 6.74 -18.87
CA ALA A 131 -6.31 7.19 -18.64
C ALA A 131 -7.06 6.27 -17.66
N GLY A 132 -7.69 6.86 -16.63
CA GLY A 132 -8.43 6.12 -15.61
C GLY A 132 -7.57 5.50 -14.50
N HIS A 133 -6.24 5.67 -14.54
CA HIS A 133 -5.32 5.14 -13.53
C HIS A 133 -4.67 6.22 -12.64
N HIS A 134 -5.18 7.44 -12.71
CA HIS A 134 -4.73 8.58 -11.90
C HIS A 134 -5.92 9.40 -11.41
N ILE A 135 -5.66 10.30 -10.50
CA ILE A 135 -6.60 11.31 -10.04
C ILE A 135 -6.36 12.58 -10.85
N GLU A 136 -7.42 13.29 -11.21
CA GLU A 136 -7.34 14.58 -11.88
C GLU A 136 -8.08 15.64 -11.07
N LEU A 137 -7.44 16.79 -10.86
CA LEU A 137 -8.05 17.98 -10.26
C LEU A 137 -8.10 19.10 -11.30
N ASN A 138 -9.29 19.68 -11.47
CA ASN A 138 -9.42 20.90 -12.27
C ASN A 138 -8.78 22.10 -11.57
N PRO A 139 -8.51 23.22 -12.30
CA PRO A 139 -8.04 24.46 -11.69
C PRO A 139 -8.91 24.90 -10.51
N GLY A 140 -8.29 25.19 -9.39
CA GLY A 140 -8.94 25.60 -8.14
C GLY A 140 -9.53 24.48 -7.30
N GLU A 141 -9.52 23.23 -7.78
CA GLU A 141 -9.99 22.08 -6.98
C GLU A 141 -8.94 21.62 -5.97
N SER A 142 -9.43 21.02 -4.89
CA SER A 142 -8.60 20.33 -3.91
C SER A 142 -9.25 19.02 -3.46
N LYS A 143 -8.42 18.05 -3.07
CA LYS A 143 -8.87 16.76 -2.53
C LYS A 143 -8.02 16.37 -1.33
N GLU A 144 -8.68 15.89 -0.28
CA GLU A 144 -8.03 15.35 0.90
C GLU A 144 -7.98 13.82 0.81
N PHE A 145 -6.84 13.26 1.22
CA PHE A 145 -6.55 11.83 1.30
C PHE A 145 -6.23 11.48 2.74
N LYS A 146 -6.92 10.48 3.27
CA LYS A 146 -6.73 10.02 4.65
C LYS A 146 -6.37 8.55 4.69
N TRP A 147 -5.46 8.23 5.58
CA TRP A 147 -5.23 6.88 6.04
C TRP A 147 -4.94 6.89 7.54
N SER A 148 -5.16 5.78 8.19
CA SER A 148 -4.86 5.65 9.61
C SER A 148 -4.14 4.35 9.90
N VAL A 149 -3.30 4.38 10.93
CA VAL A 149 -2.62 3.21 11.46
C VAL A 149 -2.98 3.02 12.92
N THR A 150 -3.33 1.79 13.28
CA THR A 150 -3.50 1.38 14.68
C THR A 150 -2.48 0.31 15.01
N ILE A 151 -1.76 0.49 16.11
CA ILE A 151 -0.76 -0.47 16.62
C ILE A 151 -1.18 -0.91 18.03
N TRP A 152 -1.11 -2.23 18.25
CA TRP A 152 -1.47 -2.88 19.51
C TRP A 152 -0.25 -3.56 20.12
#